data_b0c6e7af935506649582dee940189a6d
#
_entry.id   b0c6e7af935506649582dee940189a6d
#
_cell.length_a   1.000
_cell.length_b   1.000
_cell.length_c   1.000
_cell.angle_alpha   90.00
_cell.angle_beta   90.00
_cell.angle_gamma   90.00
#
_symmetry.space_group_name_H-M   'P 1'
#
loop_
_entity.id
_entity.type
_entity.pdbx_description
1 polymer ?
#
loop_
_entity_poly.entity_id
_entity_poly.type
_entity_poly.pdbx_seq_one_letter_code
_entity_poly.pdbx_strand_id
1 'polypeptide(L)'
;MTRGYSAVVLAGGDGTRLRSLTWQLAGDDRPKQFCHLLSAETLLAATRRRARRLIAPGSLFTVVTRKHERFYRPELADAAPGTVVVQPESRGTAPAILYALHRVALVAPERPVVLLPSDHYVSDDDAFMARVEGALEAAQTRPDRVILLGIEPIRPETEYGWIEPSELLLGPSPWPLYGVRRFWEKPSAPLAGRLAQAGCLWNSFVIVAHPGTLGRLIRGAMPQLVEAFAPLVSRLGTPWEAEAARAVYVALPTTDFSKQVLQARPADLAVLPVSGVEWTDLGDPARVLATWERARWQLASA
;
A
#
# COMPACT_ATOMS: atom_id res chain seq x y z
N MET A 1 -15.77 10.02 -20.20
CA MET A 1 -16.08 10.10 -18.75
C MET A 1 -14.87 9.54 -18.04
N THR A 2 -14.13 10.34 -17.29
CA THR A 2 -13.04 9.86 -16.44
C THR A 2 -13.64 8.89 -15.44
N ARG A 3 -13.30 7.60 -15.54
CA ARG A 3 -13.66 6.59 -14.54
C ARG A 3 -13.12 7.08 -13.21
N GLY A 4 -13.99 7.40 -12.25
CA GLY A 4 -13.57 7.96 -10.99
C GLY A 4 -13.00 6.87 -10.09
N TYR A 5 -11.69 6.89 -9.85
CA TYR A 5 -11.00 6.04 -8.89
C TYR A 5 -10.50 6.87 -7.71
N SER A 6 -10.22 6.23 -6.59
CA SER A 6 -9.56 6.82 -5.45
C SER A 6 -8.23 6.12 -5.17
N ALA A 7 -7.30 6.80 -4.54
CA ALA A 7 -6.07 6.19 -4.03
C ALA A 7 -5.78 6.62 -2.60
N VAL A 8 -5.15 5.73 -1.86
CA VAL A 8 -4.57 5.99 -0.54
C VAL A 8 -3.08 5.67 -0.59
N VAL A 9 -2.23 6.66 -0.45
CA VAL A 9 -0.79 6.50 -0.29
C VAL A 9 -0.47 6.35 1.19
N LEU A 10 0.12 5.22 1.58
CA LEU A 10 0.46 4.90 2.96
C LEU A 10 1.87 5.40 3.29
N ALA A 11 1.98 6.52 3.98
CA ALA A 11 3.23 7.20 4.32
C ALA A 11 3.43 7.39 5.84
N GLY A 12 2.74 6.59 6.66
CA GLY A 12 2.78 6.70 8.13
C GLY A 12 3.86 5.88 8.83
N GLY A 13 4.63 5.07 8.09
CA GLY A 13 5.64 4.18 8.66
C GLY A 13 6.88 4.92 9.19
N ASP A 14 7.54 4.34 10.22
CA ASP A 14 8.70 4.94 10.88
C ASP A 14 10.04 4.64 10.18
N GLY A 15 10.07 3.70 9.24
CA GLY A 15 11.26 3.37 8.45
C GLY A 15 12.47 2.89 9.29
N THR A 16 12.24 2.29 10.46
CA THR A 16 13.27 2.00 11.47
C THR A 16 14.43 1.15 10.95
N ARG A 17 14.17 0.20 10.04
CA ARG A 17 15.20 -0.70 9.47
C ARG A 17 16.26 0.04 8.64
N LEU A 18 15.91 1.17 8.04
CA LEU A 18 16.82 1.99 7.22
C LEU A 18 17.32 3.25 7.92
N ARG A 19 17.04 3.44 9.22
CA ARG A 19 17.35 4.68 9.94
C ARG A 19 18.84 5.09 9.85
N SER A 20 19.77 4.14 9.94
CA SER A 20 21.19 4.43 9.80
C SER A 20 21.55 4.95 8.40
N LEU A 21 20.99 4.33 7.36
CA LEU A 21 21.21 4.74 5.98
C LEU A 21 20.56 6.11 5.69
N THR A 22 19.30 6.31 6.12
CA THR A 22 18.60 7.58 5.90
C THR A 22 19.26 8.72 6.65
N TRP A 23 19.81 8.47 7.85
CA TRP A 23 20.60 9.44 8.58
C TRP A 23 21.89 9.85 7.85
N GLN A 24 22.62 8.88 7.30
CA GLN A 24 23.83 9.15 6.51
C GLN A 24 23.54 9.98 5.26
N LEU A 25 22.40 9.75 4.60
CA LEU A 25 22.02 10.43 3.36
C LEU A 25 21.40 11.81 3.59
N ALA A 26 20.59 11.96 4.63
CA ALA A 26 19.79 13.17 4.84
C ALA A 26 20.25 14.04 6.03
N GLY A 27 21.13 13.52 6.91
CA GLY A 27 21.61 14.23 8.10
C GLY A 27 20.57 14.35 9.22
N ASP A 28 19.43 13.67 9.12
CA ASP A 28 18.36 13.67 10.13
C ASP A 28 17.65 12.31 10.23
N ASP A 29 16.66 12.22 11.13
CA ASP A 29 15.92 10.99 11.45
C ASP A 29 14.70 10.73 10.55
N ARG A 30 14.65 11.35 9.36
CA ARG A 30 13.51 11.18 8.45
C ARG A 30 13.29 9.73 8.03
N PRO A 31 12.03 9.24 8.02
CA PRO A 31 11.69 7.96 7.45
C PRO A 31 11.99 7.88 5.94
N LYS A 32 12.24 6.66 5.45
CA LYS A 32 12.70 6.42 4.06
C LYS A 32 11.78 7.04 2.99
N GLN A 33 10.48 7.10 3.21
CA GLN A 33 9.54 7.69 2.25
C GLN A 33 9.78 9.18 1.99
N PHE A 34 10.44 9.88 2.91
CA PHE A 34 10.82 11.30 2.78
C PHE A 34 12.28 11.48 2.34
N CYS A 35 12.94 10.41 1.91
CA CYS A 35 14.34 10.44 1.46
C CYS A 35 14.45 10.38 -0.06
N HIS A 36 15.46 11.04 -0.60
CA HIS A 36 15.91 10.96 -1.99
C HIS A 36 16.85 9.74 -2.14
N LEU A 37 16.28 8.53 -2.10
CA LEU A 37 17.08 7.30 -2.10
C LEU A 37 17.59 6.90 -3.49
N LEU A 38 16.77 7.09 -4.52
CA LEU A 38 17.04 6.55 -5.86
C LEU A 38 17.02 7.60 -6.96
N SER A 39 16.49 8.78 -6.68
CA SER A 39 16.34 9.87 -7.65
C SER A 39 16.37 11.25 -6.97
N ALA A 40 16.18 12.32 -7.76
CA ALA A 40 16.04 13.68 -7.26
C ALA A 40 14.72 13.96 -6.52
N GLU A 41 13.79 13.03 -6.51
CA GLU A 41 12.52 13.14 -5.76
C GLU A 41 12.50 12.13 -4.59
N THR A 42 11.68 12.41 -3.57
CA THR A 42 11.47 11.47 -2.47
C THR A 42 10.63 10.27 -2.93
N LEU A 43 10.69 9.14 -2.20
CA LEU A 43 9.86 7.99 -2.52
C LEU A 43 8.35 8.32 -2.43
N LEU A 44 7.95 9.20 -1.50
CA LEU A 44 6.58 9.68 -1.40
C LEU A 44 6.19 10.51 -2.63
N ALA A 45 7.03 11.45 -3.06
CA ALA A 45 6.78 12.25 -4.25
C ALA A 45 6.65 11.37 -5.50
N ALA A 46 7.57 10.40 -5.69
CA ALA A 46 7.52 9.42 -6.78
C ALA A 46 6.21 8.62 -6.78
N THR A 47 5.77 8.14 -5.61
CA THR A 47 4.52 7.38 -5.49
C THR A 47 3.29 8.25 -5.78
N ARG A 48 3.26 9.49 -5.30
CA ARG A 48 2.16 10.43 -5.59
C ARG A 48 2.13 10.80 -7.08
N ARG A 49 3.28 11.07 -7.71
CA ARG A 49 3.40 11.32 -9.14
C ARG A 49 2.87 10.12 -9.96
N ARG A 50 3.26 8.92 -9.58
CA ARG A 50 2.77 7.66 -10.18
C ARG A 50 1.25 7.55 -10.08
N ALA A 51 0.69 7.75 -8.89
CA ALA A 51 -0.75 7.66 -8.65
C ALA A 51 -1.56 8.70 -9.46
N ARG A 52 -1.03 9.91 -9.66
CA ARG A 52 -1.68 11.00 -10.43
C ARG A 52 -1.89 10.67 -11.91
N ARG A 53 -1.28 9.63 -12.44
CA ARG A 53 -1.55 9.16 -13.81
C ARG A 53 -2.98 8.63 -13.98
N LEU A 54 -3.58 8.11 -12.89
CA LEU A 54 -4.93 7.53 -12.89
C LEU A 54 -5.90 8.27 -11.97
N ILE A 55 -5.40 8.99 -10.96
CA ILE A 55 -6.18 9.50 -9.84
C ILE A 55 -6.19 11.03 -9.83
N ALA A 56 -7.38 11.61 -9.79
CA ALA A 56 -7.55 13.05 -9.66
C ALA A 56 -7.07 13.55 -8.27
N PRO A 57 -6.54 14.79 -8.16
CA PRO A 57 -6.00 15.31 -6.89
C PRO A 57 -6.96 15.22 -5.71
N GLY A 58 -8.26 15.49 -5.88
CA GLY A 58 -9.28 15.41 -4.83
C GLY A 58 -9.64 13.98 -4.39
N SER A 59 -9.13 12.96 -5.10
CA SER A 59 -9.32 11.53 -4.79
C SER A 59 -8.02 10.83 -4.38
N LEU A 60 -6.91 11.57 -4.26
CA LEU A 60 -5.60 11.08 -3.87
C LEU A 60 -5.34 11.37 -2.39
N PHE A 61 -5.67 10.43 -1.53
CA PHE A 61 -5.44 10.54 -0.09
C PHE A 61 -4.01 10.13 0.27
N THR A 62 -3.43 10.78 1.28
CA THR A 62 -2.12 10.42 1.82
C THR A 62 -2.21 10.27 3.33
N VAL A 63 -1.88 9.08 3.85
CA VAL A 63 -1.86 8.80 5.29
C VAL A 63 -0.47 9.05 5.83
N VAL A 64 -0.38 9.92 6.81
CA VAL A 64 0.88 10.30 7.48
C VAL A 64 0.75 10.16 8.99
N THR A 65 1.86 10.20 9.71
CA THR A 65 1.87 10.22 11.18
C THR A 65 2.30 11.59 11.69
N ARG A 66 1.61 12.13 12.68
CA ARG A 66 1.83 13.49 13.23
C ARG A 66 3.30 13.79 13.55
N LYS A 67 4.03 12.84 14.13
CA LYS A 67 5.44 13.02 14.47
C LYS A 67 6.36 13.32 13.28
N HIS A 68 5.91 13.01 12.06
CA HIS A 68 6.65 13.27 10.82
C HIS A 68 6.23 14.59 10.14
N GLU A 69 5.50 15.48 10.82
CA GLU A 69 4.91 16.70 10.24
C GLU A 69 5.94 17.57 9.52
N ARG A 70 7.13 17.76 10.10
CA ARG A 70 8.21 18.57 9.51
C ARG A 70 8.67 18.04 8.14
N PHE A 71 8.48 16.74 7.86
CA PHE A 71 8.87 16.10 6.60
C PHE A 71 7.71 16.08 5.59
N TYR A 72 6.50 15.71 6.01
CA TYR A 72 5.40 15.60 5.06
C TYR A 72 4.76 16.93 4.71
N ARG A 73 4.81 17.94 5.57
CA ARG A 73 4.15 19.23 5.34
C ARG A 73 4.61 19.91 4.04
N PRO A 74 5.92 20.06 3.75
CA PRO A 74 6.38 20.58 2.47
C PRO A 74 6.03 19.67 1.27
N GLU A 75 6.12 18.34 1.44
CA GLU A 75 5.81 17.35 0.41
C GLU A 75 4.33 17.34 -0.02
N LEU A 76 3.44 17.69 0.90
CA LEU A 76 1.99 17.67 0.72
C LEU A 76 1.38 19.08 0.59
N ALA A 77 2.19 20.10 0.33
CA ALA A 77 1.71 21.48 0.18
C ALA A 77 0.72 21.64 -0.98
N ASP A 78 0.81 20.78 -2.00
CA ASP A 78 -0.07 20.69 -3.17
C ASP A 78 -1.24 19.71 -3.00
N ALA A 79 -1.40 19.08 -1.83
CA ALA A 79 -2.49 18.14 -1.59
C ALA A 79 -3.84 18.86 -1.57
N ALA A 80 -4.85 18.26 -2.18
CA ALA A 80 -6.20 18.81 -2.16
C ALA A 80 -6.75 18.85 -0.73
N PRO A 81 -7.58 19.84 -0.36
CA PRO A 81 -8.16 19.94 0.97
C PRO A 81 -8.86 18.64 1.39
N GLY A 82 -8.61 18.21 2.61
CA GLY A 82 -9.24 17.01 3.20
C GLY A 82 -8.65 15.67 2.73
N THR A 83 -7.60 15.66 1.88
CA THR A 83 -6.97 14.41 1.40
C THR A 83 -5.74 13.98 2.21
N VAL A 84 -5.29 14.78 3.16
CA VAL A 84 -4.22 14.38 4.09
C VAL A 84 -4.85 13.80 5.36
N VAL A 85 -4.58 12.52 5.62
CA VAL A 85 -5.08 11.79 6.80
C VAL A 85 -3.95 11.68 7.82
N VAL A 86 -4.06 12.42 8.91
CA VAL A 86 -3.00 12.49 9.93
C VAL A 86 -3.31 11.57 11.09
N GLN A 87 -2.58 10.45 11.18
CA GLN A 87 -2.61 9.58 12.35
C GLN A 87 -1.92 10.27 13.54
N PRO A 88 -2.49 10.22 14.76
CA PRO A 88 -1.82 10.75 15.96
C PRO A 88 -0.47 10.07 16.22
N GLU A 89 -0.42 8.75 16.05
CA GLU A 89 0.74 7.89 16.20
C GLU A 89 0.65 6.66 15.28
N SER A 90 1.75 5.93 15.10
CA SER A 90 1.75 4.69 14.32
C SER A 90 1.27 3.53 15.20
N ARG A 91 0.16 2.90 14.80
CA ARG A 91 -0.39 1.67 15.39
C ARG A 91 -0.42 0.52 14.37
N GLY A 92 0.52 0.57 13.40
CA GLY A 92 0.62 -0.40 12.32
C GLY A 92 -0.27 -0.07 11.13
N THR A 93 -0.34 -1.00 10.18
CA THR A 93 -0.96 -0.76 8.87
C THR A 93 -2.49 -0.87 8.88
N ALA A 94 -3.09 -1.72 9.72
CA ALA A 94 -4.55 -1.90 9.72
C ALA A 94 -5.31 -0.65 10.19
N PRO A 95 -4.94 0.05 11.29
CA PRO A 95 -5.59 1.31 11.67
C PRO A 95 -5.39 2.42 10.64
N ALA A 96 -4.20 2.50 10.02
CA ALA A 96 -3.91 3.47 8.97
C ALA A 96 -4.85 3.32 7.78
N ILE A 97 -5.01 2.07 7.30
CA ILE A 97 -5.90 1.72 6.20
C ILE A 97 -7.35 2.02 6.58
N LEU A 98 -7.80 1.58 7.74
CA LEU A 98 -9.20 1.77 8.17
C LEU A 98 -9.55 3.26 8.29
N TYR A 99 -8.67 4.08 8.85
CA TYR A 99 -8.88 5.54 8.92
C TYR A 99 -9.02 6.15 7.53
N ALA A 100 -8.09 5.83 6.63
CA ALA A 100 -8.14 6.33 5.26
C ALA A 100 -9.39 5.87 4.51
N LEU A 101 -9.82 4.61 4.68
CA LEU A 101 -11.04 4.11 4.06
C LEU A 101 -12.28 4.87 4.50
N HIS A 102 -12.39 5.21 5.77
CA HIS A 102 -13.49 6.04 6.27
C HIS A 102 -13.47 7.43 5.63
N ARG A 103 -12.29 8.04 5.44
CA ARG A 103 -12.16 9.33 4.75
C ARG A 103 -12.52 9.23 3.26
N VAL A 104 -12.08 8.17 2.57
CA VAL A 104 -12.45 7.89 1.17
C VAL A 104 -13.96 7.69 1.05
N ALA A 105 -14.58 6.94 1.97
CA ALA A 105 -16.01 6.65 1.96
C ALA A 105 -16.89 7.89 2.12
N LEU A 106 -16.40 8.97 2.74
CA LEU A 106 -17.12 10.25 2.82
C LEU A 106 -17.31 10.93 1.46
N VAL A 107 -16.37 10.73 0.53
CA VAL A 107 -16.35 11.47 -0.75
C VAL A 107 -16.64 10.57 -1.95
N ALA A 108 -16.33 9.27 -1.85
CA ALA A 108 -16.43 8.34 -2.98
C ALA A 108 -16.68 6.88 -2.51
N PRO A 109 -17.80 6.59 -1.81
CA PRO A 109 -18.05 5.28 -1.21
C PRO A 109 -18.14 4.15 -2.24
N GLU A 110 -18.60 4.45 -3.46
CA GLU A 110 -18.84 3.47 -4.53
C GLU A 110 -17.69 3.34 -5.52
N ARG A 111 -16.61 4.15 -5.36
CA ARG A 111 -15.47 4.11 -6.28
C ARG A 111 -14.41 3.15 -5.79
N PRO A 112 -13.87 2.27 -6.68
CA PRO A 112 -12.72 1.46 -6.30
C PRO A 112 -11.57 2.33 -5.80
N VAL A 113 -10.88 1.86 -4.77
CA VAL A 113 -9.72 2.51 -4.17
C VAL A 113 -8.50 1.61 -4.32
N VAL A 114 -7.37 2.20 -4.67
CA VAL A 114 -6.07 1.54 -4.61
C VAL A 114 -5.29 2.03 -3.38
N LEU A 115 -4.75 1.10 -2.60
CA LEU A 115 -3.78 1.39 -1.54
C LEU A 115 -2.37 1.23 -2.14
N LEU A 116 -1.53 2.24 -1.96
CA LEU A 116 -0.16 2.29 -2.48
C LEU A 116 0.81 2.56 -1.32
N PRO A 117 1.78 1.66 -1.06
CA PRO A 117 2.91 1.99 -0.18
C PRO A 117 3.71 3.17 -0.77
N SER A 118 4.12 4.10 0.09
CA SER A 118 4.86 5.31 -0.33
C SER A 118 6.36 5.12 -0.47
N ASP A 119 6.87 3.92 -0.19
CA ASP A 119 8.27 3.65 0.07
C ASP A 119 8.84 2.49 -0.74
N HIS A 120 8.13 2.10 -1.81
CA HIS A 120 8.53 1.04 -2.74
C HIS A 120 9.11 1.62 -4.04
N TYR A 121 10.06 0.88 -4.60
CA TYR A 121 10.62 1.14 -5.93
C TYR A 121 9.90 0.32 -7.00
N VAL A 122 9.77 0.92 -8.17
CA VAL A 122 9.25 0.32 -9.40
C VAL A 122 10.10 0.83 -10.56
N SER A 123 10.57 -0.08 -11.43
CA SER A 123 11.46 0.29 -12.55
C SER A 123 10.74 0.99 -13.70
N ASP A 124 9.46 0.69 -13.90
CA ASP A 124 8.63 1.24 -14.96
C ASP A 124 7.25 1.63 -14.40
N ASP A 125 7.08 2.95 -14.22
CA ASP A 125 5.83 3.51 -13.69
C ASP A 125 4.64 3.29 -14.61
N ASP A 126 4.82 3.35 -15.95
CA ASP A 126 3.73 3.21 -16.90
C ASP A 126 3.23 1.78 -16.97
N ALA A 127 4.14 0.81 -17.09
CA ALA A 127 3.82 -0.61 -17.09
C ALA A 127 3.17 -1.02 -15.76
N PHE A 128 3.66 -0.52 -14.62
CA PHE A 128 3.09 -0.82 -13.31
C PHE A 128 1.69 -0.21 -13.14
N MET A 129 1.50 1.05 -13.51
CA MET A 129 0.19 1.71 -13.39
C MET A 129 -0.84 1.14 -14.35
N ALA A 130 -0.45 0.59 -15.49
CA ALA A 130 -1.35 -0.19 -16.35
C ALA A 130 -1.89 -1.45 -15.64
N ARG A 131 -1.08 -2.12 -14.81
CA ARG A 131 -1.56 -3.24 -13.96
C ARG A 131 -2.50 -2.74 -12.85
N VAL A 132 -2.20 -1.59 -12.25
CA VAL A 132 -3.08 -0.95 -11.25
C VAL A 132 -4.42 -0.60 -11.87
N GLU A 133 -4.43 -0.04 -13.08
CA GLU A 133 -5.67 0.27 -13.80
C GLU A 133 -6.47 -0.99 -14.09
N GLY A 134 -5.82 -2.05 -14.59
CA GLY A 134 -6.46 -3.36 -14.80
C GLY A 134 -7.07 -3.94 -13.52
N ALA A 135 -6.40 -3.78 -12.37
CA ALA A 135 -6.94 -4.20 -11.08
C ALA A 135 -8.15 -3.34 -10.64
N LEU A 136 -8.14 -2.03 -10.92
CA LEU A 136 -9.27 -1.14 -10.66
C LEU A 136 -10.49 -1.49 -11.54
N GLU A 137 -10.28 -1.84 -12.80
CA GLU A 137 -11.32 -2.35 -13.70
C GLU A 137 -11.85 -3.72 -13.24
N ALA A 138 -10.96 -4.62 -12.85
CA ALA A 138 -11.34 -5.92 -12.29
C ALA A 138 -12.17 -5.77 -11.01
N ALA A 139 -11.87 -4.79 -10.15
CA ALA A 139 -12.66 -4.51 -8.96
C ALA A 139 -14.08 -4.03 -9.27
N GLN A 140 -14.31 -3.36 -10.40
CA GLN A 140 -15.66 -3.01 -10.87
C GLN A 140 -16.45 -4.25 -11.29
N THR A 141 -15.77 -5.23 -11.92
CA THR A 141 -16.38 -6.49 -12.38
C THR A 141 -16.56 -7.47 -11.22
N ARG A 142 -15.65 -7.47 -10.26
CA ARG A 142 -15.64 -8.34 -9.07
C ARG A 142 -15.63 -7.49 -7.78
N PRO A 143 -16.75 -6.76 -7.51
CA PRO A 143 -16.86 -5.89 -6.34
C PRO A 143 -16.87 -6.67 -5.01
N ASP A 144 -17.00 -7.99 -5.07
CA ASP A 144 -16.93 -8.92 -3.95
C ASP A 144 -15.51 -9.23 -3.49
N ARG A 145 -14.46 -8.90 -4.28
CA ARG A 145 -13.08 -9.27 -4.03
C ARG A 145 -12.19 -8.10 -3.62
N VAL A 146 -11.19 -8.41 -2.78
CA VAL A 146 -10.04 -7.54 -2.52
C VAL A 146 -8.88 -8.06 -3.37
N ILE A 147 -8.42 -7.23 -4.31
CA ILE A 147 -7.43 -7.61 -5.33
C ILE A 147 -6.04 -7.16 -4.89
N LEU A 148 -5.11 -8.10 -4.84
CA LEU A 148 -3.70 -7.86 -4.56
C LEU A 148 -2.91 -7.82 -5.88
N LEU A 149 -1.93 -6.94 -6.02
CA LEU A 149 -0.94 -7.04 -7.07
C LEU A 149 0.19 -7.95 -6.61
N GLY A 150 0.31 -9.10 -7.26
CA GLY A 150 1.31 -10.12 -6.96
C GLY A 150 2.49 -10.04 -7.92
N ILE A 151 3.70 -9.80 -7.39
CA ILE A 151 4.93 -9.70 -8.18
C ILE A 151 5.50 -11.09 -8.45
N GLU A 152 5.92 -11.38 -9.68
CA GLU A 152 6.63 -12.61 -10.00
C GLU A 152 7.97 -12.67 -9.26
N PRO A 153 8.22 -13.76 -8.48
CA PRO A 153 9.42 -13.84 -7.66
C PRO A 153 10.66 -14.16 -8.51
N ILE A 154 11.74 -13.46 -8.27
CA ILE A 154 13.05 -13.73 -8.88
C ILE A 154 13.97 -14.54 -7.95
N ARG A 155 13.58 -14.75 -6.72
CA ARG A 155 14.31 -15.53 -5.69
C ARG A 155 13.37 -15.90 -4.53
N PRO A 156 13.73 -16.89 -3.69
CA PRO A 156 13.00 -17.21 -2.46
C PRO A 156 13.27 -16.15 -1.38
N GLU A 157 12.34 -15.18 -1.23
CA GLU A 157 12.46 -14.07 -0.31
C GLU A 157 11.69 -14.35 0.99
N THR A 158 12.32 -14.16 2.15
CA THR A 158 11.71 -14.42 3.45
C THR A 158 11.09 -13.19 4.11
N GLU A 159 11.44 -11.98 3.64
CA GLU A 159 10.95 -10.73 4.21
C GLU A 159 9.66 -10.23 3.57
N TYR A 160 9.16 -10.91 2.54
CA TYR A 160 7.91 -10.56 1.85
C TYR A 160 6.75 -11.47 2.24
N GLY A 161 5.54 -10.96 2.08
CA GLY A 161 4.35 -11.78 2.00
C GLY A 161 4.31 -12.56 0.68
N TRP A 162 3.73 -13.75 0.69
CA TRP A 162 3.57 -14.63 -0.47
C TRP A 162 2.11 -14.96 -0.70
N ILE A 163 1.70 -15.02 -1.96
CA ILE A 163 0.34 -15.28 -2.42
C ILE A 163 0.35 -16.54 -3.27
N GLU A 164 -0.42 -17.54 -2.89
CA GLU A 164 -0.69 -18.73 -3.71
C GLU A 164 -1.95 -18.49 -4.54
N PRO A 165 -1.83 -18.34 -5.87
CA PRO A 165 -3.00 -18.24 -6.74
C PRO A 165 -3.82 -19.54 -6.74
N SER A 166 -5.12 -19.44 -7.00
CA SER A 166 -6.00 -20.58 -7.20
C SER A 166 -6.66 -20.54 -8.57
N GLU A 167 -7.98 -20.73 -8.67
CA GLU A 167 -8.73 -20.74 -9.92
C GLU A 167 -8.75 -19.36 -10.60
N LEU A 168 -8.86 -19.38 -11.92
CA LEU A 168 -9.07 -18.18 -12.73
C LEU A 168 -10.46 -17.60 -12.47
N LEU A 169 -10.53 -16.35 -12.02
CA LEU A 169 -11.78 -15.62 -11.74
C LEU A 169 -12.21 -14.74 -12.90
N LEU A 170 -11.25 -14.09 -13.58
CA LEU A 170 -11.44 -13.28 -14.78
C LEU A 170 -10.29 -13.55 -15.73
N GLY A 171 -10.57 -13.77 -16.97
CA GLY A 171 -9.52 -13.98 -17.96
C GLY A 171 -10.01 -13.95 -19.39
N PRO A 172 -9.09 -14.15 -20.37
CA PRO A 172 -7.62 -14.06 -20.26
C PRO A 172 -7.05 -12.66 -20.52
N SER A 173 -7.83 -11.68 -20.98
CA SER A 173 -7.30 -10.41 -21.49
C SER A 173 -7.89 -9.19 -20.78
N PRO A 174 -7.10 -8.10 -20.59
CA PRO A 174 -5.65 -8.02 -20.78
C PRO A 174 -4.90 -8.54 -19.55
N TRP A 175 -5.55 -8.64 -18.37
CA TRP A 175 -4.92 -9.05 -17.13
C TRP A 175 -5.72 -10.16 -16.46
N PRO A 176 -5.22 -11.40 -16.35
CA PRO A 176 -5.93 -12.47 -15.67
C PRO A 176 -6.00 -12.21 -14.17
N LEU A 177 -7.17 -12.48 -13.57
CA LEU A 177 -7.40 -12.40 -12.14
C LEU A 177 -7.62 -13.79 -11.59
N TYR A 178 -6.85 -14.17 -10.56
CA TYR A 178 -6.96 -15.46 -9.88
C TYR A 178 -7.53 -15.29 -8.47
N GLY A 179 -8.21 -16.30 -7.96
CA GLY A 179 -8.49 -16.41 -6.53
C GLY A 179 -7.21 -16.60 -5.74
N VAL A 180 -7.27 -16.44 -4.42
CA VAL A 180 -6.14 -16.71 -3.53
C VAL A 180 -6.46 -17.94 -2.68
N ARG A 181 -5.61 -18.98 -2.78
CA ARG A 181 -5.74 -20.18 -1.97
C ARG A 181 -5.20 -19.95 -0.57
N ARG A 182 -4.02 -19.34 -0.47
CA ARG A 182 -3.34 -19.01 0.80
C ARG A 182 -2.50 -17.76 0.68
N PHE A 183 -2.29 -17.13 1.82
CA PHE A 183 -1.38 -16.02 2.00
C PHE A 183 -0.42 -16.35 3.15
N TRP A 184 0.86 -16.10 2.99
CA TRP A 184 1.89 -16.25 4.03
C TRP A 184 2.60 -14.93 4.25
N GLU A 185 2.66 -14.46 5.47
CA GLU A 185 3.48 -13.32 5.84
C GLU A 185 4.84 -13.82 6.34
N LYS A 186 5.90 -13.42 5.64
CA LYS A 186 7.30 -13.70 6.00
C LYS A 186 7.57 -15.17 6.32
N PRO A 187 7.51 -16.07 5.33
CA PRO A 187 7.72 -17.48 5.51
C PRO A 187 9.17 -17.82 5.88
N SER A 188 9.40 -18.99 6.45
CA SER A 188 10.75 -19.50 6.63
C SER A 188 11.44 -19.78 5.28
N ALA A 189 12.79 -19.77 5.24
CA ALA A 189 13.54 -19.98 4.00
C ALA A 189 13.18 -21.29 3.25
N PRO A 190 13.02 -22.46 3.92
CA PRO A 190 12.55 -23.67 3.25
C PRO A 190 11.15 -23.53 2.65
N LEU A 191 10.25 -22.79 3.30
CA LEU A 191 8.91 -22.55 2.78
C LEU A 191 8.97 -21.58 1.60
N ALA A 192 9.71 -20.47 1.69
CA ALA A 192 9.88 -19.52 0.59
C ALA A 192 10.42 -20.22 -0.68
N GLY A 193 11.37 -21.17 -0.54
CA GLY A 193 11.87 -21.97 -1.65
C GLY A 193 10.77 -22.80 -2.33
N ARG A 194 9.91 -23.46 -1.55
CA ARG A 194 8.77 -24.23 -2.09
C ARG A 194 7.73 -23.32 -2.77
N LEU A 195 7.43 -22.16 -2.17
CA LEU A 195 6.47 -21.20 -2.71
C LEU A 195 6.93 -20.64 -4.06
N ALA A 196 8.24 -20.35 -4.20
CA ALA A 196 8.82 -19.89 -5.46
C ALA A 196 8.68 -20.97 -6.55
N GLN A 197 8.98 -22.23 -6.24
CA GLN A 197 8.85 -23.36 -7.17
C GLN A 197 7.39 -23.66 -7.54
N ALA A 198 6.44 -23.35 -6.64
CA ALA A 198 5.00 -23.57 -6.85
C ALA A 198 4.32 -22.43 -7.65
N GLY A 199 5.07 -21.45 -8.15
CA GLY A 199 4.50 -20.32 -8.90
C GLY A 199 3.72 -19.31 -8.04
N CYS A 200 3.99 -19.27 -6.74
CA CYS A 200 3.44 -18.26 -5.85
C CYS A 200 4.06 -16.89 -6.13
N LEU A 201 3.33 -15.83 -5.81
CA LEU A 201 3.71 -14.45 -6.08
C LEU A 201 4.11 -13.72 -4.79
N TRP A 202 4.99 -12.71 -4.88
CA TRP A 202 5.25 -11.80 -3.77
C TRP A 202 4.10 -10.80 -3.62
N ASN A 203 3.73 -10.51 -2.38
CA ASN A 203 2.78 -9.45 -2.09
C ASN A 203 3.47 -8.07 -2.21
N SER A 204 3.04 -7.27 -3.18
CA SER A 204 3.51 -5.89 -3.35
C SER A 204 2.93 -4.92 -2.31
N PHE A 205 1.97 -5.35 -1.51
CA PHE A 205 1.13 -4.50 -0.68
C PHE A 205 0.33 -3.43 -1.45
N VAL A 206 0.24 -3.54 -2.78
CA VAL A 206 -0.71 -2.76 -3.58
C VAL A 206 -2.03 -3.51 -3.61
N ILE A 207 -3.08 -2.87 -3.11
CA ILE A 207 -4.38 -3.48 -2.82
C ILE A 207 -5.47 -2.66 -3.48
N VAL A 208 -6.34 -3.30 -4.25
CA VAL A 208 -7.47 -2.66 -4.93
C VAL A 208 -8.78 -3.29 -4.49
N ALA A 209 -9.76 -2.46 -4.11
CA ALA A 209 -11.10 -2.94 -3.77
C ALA A 209 -12.10 -1.79 -3.77
N HIS A 210 -13.40 -2.10 -3.69
CA HIS A 210 -14.37 -1.11 -3.20
C HIS A 210 -14.16 -0.84 -1.70
N PRO A 211 -14.30 0.42 -1.23
CA PRO A 211 -14.13 0.75 0.19
C PRO A 211 -14.97 -0.12 1.12
N GLY A 212 -16.23 -0.39 0.75
CA GLY A 212 -17.12 -1.26 1.53
C GLY A 212 -16.63 -2.71 1.60
N THR A 213 -16.05 -3.25 0.51
CA THR A 213 -15.52 -4.63 0.47
C THR A 213 -14.27 -4.76 1.34
N LEU A 214 -13.36 -3.80 1.24
CA LEU A 214 -12.17 -3.76 2.09
C LEU A 214 -12.56 -3.56 3.57
N GLY A 215 -13.56 -2.73 3.85
CA GLY A 215 -14.11 -2.56 5.20
C GLY A 215 -14.74 -3.86 5.75
N ARG A 216 -15.45 -4.64 4.90
CA ARG A 216 -15.97 -5.96 5.30
C ARG A 216 -14.85 -6.97 5.58
N LEU A 217 -13.79 -6.98 4.77
CA LEU A 217 -12.62 -7.82 4.99
C LEU A 217 -11.99 -7.53 6.37
N ILE A 218 -11.75 -6.24 6.67
CA ILE A 218 -11.18 -5.82 7.96
C ILE A 218 -12.11 -6.21 9.10
N ARG A 219 -13.41 -5.95 8.98
CA ARG A 219 -14.41 -6.31 10.00
C ARG A 219 -14.45 -7.81 10.27
N GLY A 220 -14.36 -8.64 9.22
CA GLY A 220 -14.36 -10.09 9.35
C GLY A 220 -13.11 -10.65 10.03
N ALA A 221 -11.96 -9.95 9.91
CA ALA A 221 -10.71 -10.36 10.54
C ALA A 221 -10.48 -9.70 11.91
N MET A 222 -10.90 -8.45 12.08
CA MET A 222 -10.60 -7.60 13.24
C MET A 222 -11.83 -6.78 13.67
N PRO A 223 -12.93 -7.41 14.14
CA PRO A 223 -14.15 -6.68 14.50
C PRO A 223 -13.92 -5.62 15.58
N GLN A 224 -13.09 -5.91 16.60
CA GLN A 224 -12.79 -4.98 17.68
C GLN A 224 -12.10 -3.69 17.16
N LEU A 225 -11.26 -3.79 16.12
CA LEU A 225 -10.64 -2.62 15.51
C LEU A 225 -11.70 -1.73 14.87
N VAL A 226 -12.66 -2.31 14.16
CA VAL A 226 -13.74 -1.55 13.50
C VAL A 226 -14.64 -0.89 14.55
N GLU A 227 -14.98 -1.60 15.61
CA GLU A 227 -15.77 -1.06 16.75
C GLU A 227 -15.05 0.11 17.43
N ALA A 228 -13.74 -0.02 17.67
CA ALA A 228 -12.94 1.04 18.29
C ALA A 228 -12.91 2.34 17.47
N PHE A 229 -13.11 2.25 16.14
CA PHE A 229 -13.16 3.43 15.26
C PHE A 229 -14.52 4.14 15.24
N ALA A 230 -15.58 3.58 15.79
CA ALA A 230 -16.92 4.18 15.76
C ALA A 230 -16.98 5.62 16.27
N PRO A 231 -16.31 6.02 17.40
CA PRO A 231 -16.30 7.40 17.86
C PRO A 231 -15.62 8.36 16.85
N LEU A 232 -14.58 7.92 16.16
CA LEU A 232 -13.88 8.72 15.16
C LEU A 232 -14.76 8.90 13.91
N VAL A 233 -15.43 7.84 13.45
CA VAL A 233 -16.30 7.87 12.26
C VAL A 233 -17.36 8.96 12.34
N SER A 234 -17.97 9.16 13.52
CA SER A 234 -18.99 10.19 13.74
C SER A 234 -18.42 11.64 13.72
N ARG A 235 -17.10 11.80 13.75
CA ARG A 235 -16.42 13.11 13.78
C ARG A 235 -15.63 13.43 12.53
N LEU A 236 -15.59 12.52 11.56
CA LEU A 236 -14.85 12.72 10.32
C LEU A 236 -15.33 13.97 9.55
N GLY A 237 -14.39 14.74 9.03
CA GLY A 237 -14.67 15.99 8.32
C GLY A 237 -15.09 17.15 9.20
N THR A 238 -15.10 16.99 10.54
CA THR A 238 -15.42 18.04 11.50
C THR A 238 -14.15 18.57 12.19
N PRO A 239 -14.19 19.74 12.86
CA PRO A 239 -13.06 20.23 13.68
C PRO A 239 -12.64 19.27 14.81
N TRP A 240 -13.50 18.35 15.21
CA TRP A 240 -13.27 17.39 16.29
C TRP A 240 -12.59 16.09 15.85
N GLU A 241 -12.35 15.91 14.56
CA GLU A 241 -11.75 14.68 14.00
C GLU A 241 -10.38 14.37 14.63
N ALA A 242 -9.52 15.36 14.75
CA ALA A 242 -8.17 15.17 15.30
C ALA A 242 -8.17 14.76 16.78
N GLU A 243 -9.13 15.24 17.56
CA GLU A 243 -9.32 14.88 18.96
C GLU A 243 -9.86 13.45 19.08
N ALA A 244 -10.90 13.12 18.30
CA ALA A 244 -11.46 11.79 18.26
C ALA A 244 -10.41 10.74 17.80
N ALA A 245 -9.60 11.08 16.82
CA ALA A 245 -8.49 10.21 16.39
C ALA A 245 -7.49 9.95 17.52
N ARG A 246 -7.09 10.99 18.28
CA ARG A 246 -6.21 10.81 19.45
C ARG A 246 -6.81 9.87 20.49
N ALA A 247 -8.09 10.06 20.83
CA ALA A 247 -8.77 9.22 21.80
C ALA A 247 -8.82 7.74 21.38
N VAL A 248 -9.10 7.48 20.10
CA VAL A 248 -9.12 6.11 19.53
C VAL A 248 -7.73 5.50 19.54
N TYR A 249 -6.72 6.19 18.99
CA TYR A 249 -5.39 5.63 18.79
C TYR A 249 -4.65 5.30 20.09
N VAL A 250 -4.88 6.01 21.18
CA VAL A 250 -4.29 5.71 22.51
C VAL A 250 -4.61 4.27 22.95
N ALA A 251 -5.82 3.80 22.69
CA ALA A 251 -6.28 2.47 23.12
C ALA A 251 -5.96 1.35 22.12
N LEU A 252 -5.51 1.67 20.90
CA LEU A 252 -5.28 0.65 19.86
C LEU A 252 -3.99 -0.12 20.10
N PRO A 253 -4.00 -1.46 19.98
CA PRO A 253 -2.79 -2.25 19.83
C PRO A 253 -2.14 -2.00 18.47
N THR A 254 -0.83 -2.25 18.37
CA THR A 254 -0.16 -2.27 17.06
C THR A 254 -0.59 -3.49 16.26
N THR A 255 -1.00 -3.29 15.01
CA THR A 255 -1.58 -4.33 14.16
C THR A 255 -0.96 -4.34 12.76
N ASP A 256 -0.68 -5.55 12.27
CA ASP A 256 -0.15 -5.81 10.93
C ASP A 256 -1.29 -6.28 10.00
N PHE A 257 -1.54 -5.52 8.95
CA PHE A 257 -2.63 -5.80 8.01
C PHE A 257 -2.40 -7.11 7.25
N SER A 258 -1.17 -7.37 6.79
CA SER A 258 -0.84 -8.61 6.07
C SER A 258 -1.10 -9.85 6.92
N LYS A 259 -0.59 -9.83 8.16
CA LYS A 259 -0.67 -10.96 9.07
C LYS A 259 -2.08 -11.18 9.62
N GLN A 260 -2.73 -10.09 10.04
CA GLN A 260 -4.00 -10.19 10.79
C GLN A 260 -5.24 -10.14 9.90
N VAL A 261 -5.12 -9.59 8.68
CA VAL A 261 -6.24 -9.46 7.75
C VAL A 261 -6.05 -10.34 6.51
N LEU A 262 -4.99 -10.12 5.72
CA LEU A 262 -4.81 -10.86 4.45
C LEU A 262 -4.61 -12.36 4.70
N GLN A 263 -3.73 -12.72 5.63
CA GLN A 263 -3.45 -14.13 5.95
C GLN A 263 -4.66 -14.85 6.58
N ALA A 264 -5.51 -14.13 7.31
CA ALA A 264 -6.69 -14.69 7.97
C ALA A 264 -7.88 -14.90 7.02
N ARG A 265 -7.92 -14.21 5.87
CA ARG A 265 -9.09 -14.14 4.99
C ARG A 265 -8.76 -14.39 3.51
N PRO A 266 -7.99 -15.42 3.14
CA PRO A 266 -7.57 -15.63 1.75
C PRO A 266 -8.74 -15.84 0.79
N ALA A 267 -9.86 -16.41 1.23
CA ALA A 267 -11.04 -16.65 0.41
C ALA A 267 -11.73 -15.36 -0.11
N ASP A 268 -11.51 -14.21 0.56
CA ASP A 268 -12.05 -12.91 0.14
C ASP A 268 -11.09 -12.18 -0.81
N LEU A 269 -9.89 -12.74 -1.05
CA LEU A 269 -8.85 -12.13 -1.87
C LEU A 269 -8.89 -12.64 -3.31
N ALA A 270 -8.37 -11.81 -4.19
CA ALA A 270 -7.94 -12.18 -5.54
C ALA A 270 -6.53 -11.62 -5.79
N VAL A 271 -5.83 -12.15 -6.78
CA VAL A 271 -4.51 -11.67 -7.17
C VAL A 271 -4.43 -11.44 -8.67
N LEU A 272 -3.87 -10.29 -9.04
CA LEU A 272 -3.48 -9.95 -10.41
C LEU A 272 -1.96 -10.02 -10.50
N PRO A 273 -1.40 -10.93 -11.35
CA PRO A 273 0.04 -11.06 -11.50
C PRO A 273 0.66 -9.84 -12.20
N VAL A 274 1.82 -9.41 -11.71
CA VAL A 274 2.64 -8.36 -12.29
C VAL A 274 3.97 -8.96 -12.73
N SER A 275 4.21 -8.96 -14.04
CA SER A 275 5.43 -9.41 -14.68
C SER A 275 6.07 -8.29 -15.49
N GLY A 276 7.37 -8.41 -15.78
CA GLY A 276 8.10 -7.47 -16.63
C GLY A 276 8.42 -6.13 -15.97
N VAL A 277 8.15 -5.97 -14.69
CA VAL A 277 8.48 -4.78 -13.90
C VAL A 277 9.33 -5.18 -12.71
N GLU A 278 10.47 -4.55 -12.52
CA GLU A 278 11.25 -4.72 -11.30
C GLU A 278 10.58 -3.97 -10.16
N TRP A 279 10.41 -4.66 -9.04
CA TRP A 279 9.81 -4.11 -7.83
C TRP A 279 10.62 -4.50 -6.59
N THR A 280 10.70 -3.60 -5.61
CA THR A 280 11.24 -3.89 -4.28
C THR A 280 10.65 -2.97 -3.22
N ASP A 281 10.51 -3.49 -1.98
CA ASP A 281 10.07 -2.72 -0.81
C ASP A 281 11.16 -1.81 -0.23
N LEU A 282 12.41 -1.88 -0.74
CA LEU A 282 13.57 -1.18 -0.18
C LEU A 282 13.68 -1.40 1.34
N GLY A 283 13.48 -2.65 1.78
CA GLY A 283 13.32 -3.00 3.19
C GLY A 283 14.61 -3.03 4.01
N ASP A 284 15.78 -3.09 3.35
CA ASP A 284 17.09 -3.11 3.98
C ASP A 284 18.15 -2.38 3.14
N PRO A 285 19.31 -1.98 3.73
CA PRO A 285 20.35 -1.25 3.01
C PRO A 285 20.91 -1.97 1.78
N ALA A 286 21.04 -3.29 1.80
CA ALA A 286 21.58 -4.04 0.67
C ALA A 286 20.66 -3.99 -0.54
N ARG A 287 19.33 -4.05 -0.33
CA ARG A 287 18.33 -3.87 -1.39
C ARG A 287 18.37 -2.46 -1.98
N VAL A 288 18.53 -1.44 -1.15
CA VAL A 288 18.66 -0.05 -1.62
C VAL A 288 19.90 0.08 -2.51
N LEU A 289 21.05 -0.41 -2.07
CA LEU A 289 22.30 -0.35 -2.83
C LEU A 289 22.21 -1.12 -4.16
N ALA A 290 21.70 -2.35 -4.13
CA ALA A 290 21.53 -3.16 -5.33
C ALA A 290 20.56 -2.52 -6.33
N THR A 291 19.49 -1.87 -5.85
CA THR A 291 18.55 -1.14 -6.71
C THR A 291 19.19 0.10 -7.31
N TRP A 292 19.99 0.84 -6.51
CA TRP A 292 20.69 2.03 -6.96
C TRP A 292 21.73 1.72 -8.06
N GLU A 293 22.49 0.64 -7.90
CA GLU A 293 23.45 0.17 -8.90
C GLU A 293 22.75 -0.15 -10.24
N ARG A 294 21.63 -0.89 -10.19
CA ARG A 294 20.86 -1.22 -11.39
C ARG A 294 20.24 0.01 -12.07
N ALA A 295 19.66 0.93 -11.29
CA ALA A 295 19.07 2.15 -11.84
C ALA A 295 20.13 3.04 -12.54
N ARG A 296 21.34 3.12 -11.99
CA ARG A 296 22.46 3.84 -12.64
C ARG A 296 22.90 3.18 -13.93
N TRP A 297 22.94 1.85 -13.97
CA TRP A 297 23.30 1.09 -15.18
C TRP A 297 22.29 1.33 -16.31
N GLN A 298 21.00 1.34 -16.02
CA GLN A 298 19.94 1.63 -16.98
C GLN A 298 20.06 3.04 -17.58
N LEU A 299 20.38 4.05 -16.75
CA LEU A 299 20.59 5.43 -17.21
C LEU A 299 21.89 5.59 -18.05
N ALA A 300 22.90 4.78 -17.82
CA ALA A 300 24.16 4.81 -18.59
C ALA A 300 24.07 4.05 -19.93
N SER A 301 23.04 3.21 -20.10
CA SER A 301 22.83 2.35 -21.28
C SER A 301 21.71 2.84 -22.20
N ALA A 302 21.00 3.90 -21.84
CA ALA A 302 19.93 4.56 -22.59
C ALA A 302 20.44 5.83 -23.29
#